data_3997feca953709c72457e0859898288a
#
_entry.id   3997feca953709c72457e0859898288a
#
_cell.length_a   1.000
_cell.length_b   1.000
_cell.length_c   1.000
_cell.angle_alpha   90.00
_cell.angle_beta   90.00
_cell.angle_gamma   90.00
#
_symmetry.space_group_name_H-M   'P 1'
#
loop_
_entity.id
_entity.type
_entity.pdbx_description
1 polymer ?
#
loop_
_entity_poly.entity_id
_entity_poly.type
_entity_poly.pdbx_seq_one_letter_code
_entity_poly.pdbx_strand_id
1 'polypeptide(L)'
;MNDPGNCYIALAELVHNDINDWTREPMGRRVATAMAIRYGKNNHLAMVQTYRAYAVLARAGRLHRSAYALGTHDWRLVNFRSAADILFLNQFVNVSRDAYAGIFRWVPYRKTSCFGEPFYNKGRYYGAWRGCDIPSMEVRRQVGGVCVELSDFGAACAGAHGIPSGTCGQPGHRAWIWRTSTGYWAISNYIKPPTRSNAALFGGGFTGLTAMEKIFADPAAHLNAEYQLWLYHLARREKAGAEVEERLLKNALRAQEAFVPAWQAYGKWLIETKVPRARIHAFLKAITTGLHDARWLLWNEIDRQLEVLAKTDGVGAVREEIRDLLPLVRESEVRVREDIDYGQVFDRLVKRYAPATDAEWLDLLDRWLSTQWETRQSFRAGLARATTWAGKDAKRLGQFVKAIEKLYAKKAPGKPAVLDWRGMVASTLKEGDLAGFREAVRLHDSFVPPKAPEVYPANDFGGEILSHNGMLTLSSSHGKYDAPENYARFIDRAGLNGVKPARFHTNAEKVPWATVTLPGDAEVTGVFIDNDNGKESASQVPLVVWTSMDGKTWTQVWRTDKTEKTYRVPLTVAHAKYVRVGREASDRVEPLRLRKILVYGKRHW
;
A
#
# COMPACT_ATOMS: atom_id res chain seq x y z
N MET A 1 12.06 16.35 -19.27
CA MET A 1 12.26 17.80 -19.02
C MET A 1 11.95 18.57 -20.30
N ASN A 2 11.39 19.77 -20.18
CA ASN A 2 11.22 20.62 -21.35
C ASN A 2 12.57 21.10 -21.85
N ASP A 3 12.70 21.27 -23.16
CA ASP A 3 13.88 21.86 -23.78
C ASP A 3 14.14 23.25 -23.18
N PRO A 4 15.36 23.56 -22.73
CA PRO A 4 15.71 24.88 -22.21
C PRO A 4 15.31 26.05 -23.13
N GLY A 5 15.49 25.90 -24.45
CA GLY A 5 15.05 26.90 -25.43
C GLY A 5 13.55 27.21 -25.35
N ASN A 6 12.73 26.18 -25.18
CA ASN A 6 11.28 26.35 -25.01
C ASN A 6 10.93 27.05 -23.68
N CYS A 7 11.72 26.83 -22.61
CA CYS A 7 11.54 27.53 -21.34
C CYS A 7 11.90 29.02 -21.46
N TYR A 8 12.95 29.37 -22.20
CA TYR A 8 13.30 30.78 -22.46
C TYR A 8 12.22 31.50 -23.29
N ILE A 9 11.67 30.85 -24.32
CA ILE A 9 10.58 31.41 -25.11
C ILE A 9 9.35 31.67 -24.21
N ALA A 10 8.98 30.68 -23.38
CA ALA A 10 7.88 30.84 -22.45
C ALA A 10 8.11 31.97 -21.43
N LEU A 11 9.34 32.11 -20.93
CA LEU A 11 9.68 33.21 -20.01
C LEU A 11 9.62 34.56 -20.70
N ALA A 12 10.12 34.65 -21.93
CA ALA A 12 10.06 35.89 -22.73
C ALA A 12 8.59 36.32 -22.98
N GLU A 13 7.70 35.38 -23.28
CA GLU A 13 6.26 35.62 -23.40
C GLU A 13 5.64 36.17 -22.12
N LEU A 14 6.03 35.62 -20.95
CA LEU A 14 5.53 36.11 -19.67
C LEU A 14 6.02 37.53 -19.39
N VAL A 15 7.28 37.84 -19.65
CA VAL A 15 7.87 39.16 -19.47
C VAL A 15 7.26 40.18 -20.44
N HIS A 16 7.10 39.82 -21.72
CA HIS A 16 6.50 40.67 -22.74
C HIS A 16 5.04 41.00 -22.42
N ASN A 17 4.30 40.05 -21.86
CA ASN A 17 2.89 40.21 -21.53
C ASN A 17 2.64 40.63 -20.07
N ASP A 18 3.67 41.07 -19.36
CA ASP A 18 3.59 41.48 -17.95
C ASP A 18 3.14 42.96 -17.85
N ILE A 19 1.88 43.22 -18.10
CA ILE A 19 1.27 44.54 -18.12
C ILE A 19 1.46 45.33 -16.82
N ASN A 20 1.74 44.63 -15.71
CA ASN A 20 1.80 45.21 -14.37
C ASN A 20 3.19 45.17 -13.76
N ASP A 21 4.23 44.93 -14.55
CA ASP A 21 5.62 44.83 -14.08
C ASP A 21 5.87 43.85 -12.91
N TRP A 22 4.98 42.84 -12.73
CA TRP A 22 5.10 41.89 -11.61
C TRP A 22 6.37 41.03 -11.71
N THR A 23 6.90 40.81 -12.91
CA THR A 23 8.19 40.17 -13.12
C THR A 23 9.38 40.96 -12.53
N ARG A 24 9.22 42.24 -12.26
CA ARG A 24 10.21 43.05 -11.53
C ARG A 24 10.21 42.75 -10.04
N GLU A 25 9.12 42.26 -9.50
CA GLU A 25 9.03 41.82 -8.11
C GLU A 25 9.67 40.45 -7.91
N PRO A 26 10.34 40.21 -6.77
CA PRO A 26 11.00 38.90 -6.52
C PRO A 26 10.05 37.71 -6.62
N MET A 27 8.83 37.84 -6.14
CA MET A 27 7.82 36.79 -6.22
C MET A 27 7.38 36.56 -7.68
N GLY A 28 7.09 37.61 -8.41
CA GLY A 28 6.68 37.53 -9.80
C GLY A 28 7.71 36.83 -10.67
N ARG A 29 8.99 37.16 -10.50
CA ARG A 29 10.10 36.45 -11.19
C ARG A 29 10.09 34.96 -10.88
N ARG A 30 9.95 34.58 -9.61
CA ARG A 30 9.92 33.16 -9.22
C ARG A 30 8.75 32.41 -9.84
N VAL A 31 7.55 33.00 -9.83
CA VAL A 31 6.36 32.42 -10.45
C VAL A 31 6.52 32.30 -11.96
N ALA A 32 6.98 33.38 -12.63
CA ALA A 32 7.20 33.38 -14.08
C ALA A 32 8.18 32.28 -14.50
N THR A 33 9.33 32.18 -13.82
CA THR A 33 10.33 31.17 -14.09
C THR A 33 9.80 29.74 -13.85
N ALA A 34 9.08 29.52 -12.74
CA ALA A 34 8.48 28.21 -12.44
C ALA A 34 7.46 27.80 -13.49
N MET A 35 6.62 28.72 -13.95
CA MET A 35 5.64 28.48 -14.99
C MET A 35 6.28 28.22 -16.34
N ALA A 36 7.29 29.01 -16.72
CA ALA A 36 8.04 28.81 -17.96
C ALA A 36 8.69 27.41 -18.03
N ILE A 37 9.32 26.95 -16.92
CA ILE A 37 9.90 25.61 -16.82
C ILE A 37 8.83 24.53 -16.95
N ARG A 38 7.65 24.73 -16.36
CA ARG A 38 6.58 23.72 -16.33
C ARG A 38 5.83 23.62 -17.65
N TYR A 39 5.50 24.72 -18.27
CA TYR A 39 4.70 24.76 -19.51
C TYR A 39 5.55 24.60 -20.77
N GLY A 40 6.79 25.08 -20.76
CA GLY A 40 7.64 25.12 -21.94
C GLY A 40 6.92 25.85 -23.08
N LYS A 41 6.99 25.31 -24.30
CA LYS A 41 6.34 25.91 -25.49
C LYS A 41 4.84 25.63 -25.62
N ASN A 42 4.24 24.90 -24.67
CA ASN A 42 2.85 24.49 -24.78
C ASN A 42 1.91 25.54 -24.18
N ASN A 43 0.94 26.00 -24.95
CA ASN A 43 -0.18 26.82 -24.52
C ASN A 43 0.18 28.15 -23.82
N HIS A 44 1.00 28.96 -24.48
CA HIS A 44 1.51 30.25 -23.96
C HIS A 44 0.40 31.20 -23.49
N LEU A 45 -0.71 31.30 -24.23
CA LEU A 45 -1.82 32.18 -23.85
C LEU A 45 -2.42 31.81 -22.49
N ALA A 46 -2.70 30.53 -22.28
CA ALA A 46 -3.21 30.05 -20.99
C ALA A 46 -2.19 30.25 -19.86
N MET A 47 -0.90 30.12 -20.14
CA MET A 47 0.18 30.39 -19.20
C MET A 47 0.19 31.89 -18.80
N VAL A 48 0.12 32.79 -19.74
CA VAL A 48 0.08 34.24 -19.47
C VAL A 48 -1.15 34.62 -18.66
N GLN A 49 -2.32 34.11 -19.00
CA GLN A 49 -3.54 34.34 -18.23
C GLN A 49 -3.44 33.82 -16.80
N THR A 50 -2.90 32.62 -16.63
CA THR A 50 -2.66 32.01 -15.30
C THR A 50 -1.69 32.86 -14.48
N TYR A 51 -0.60 33.32 -15.07
CA TYR A 51 0.38 34.19 -14.43
C TYR A 51 -0.28 35.50 -13.94
N ARG A 52 -1.08 36.16 -14.80
CA ARG A 52 -1.81 37.37 -14.44
C ARG A 52 -2.80 37.14 -13.29
N ALA A 53 -3.49 36.00 -13.26
CA ALA A 53 -4.36 35.65 -12.15
C ALA A 53 -3.61 35.61 -10.82
N TYR A 54 -2.43 34.95 -10.78
CA TYR A 54 -1.58 34.95 -9.57
C TYR A 54 -1.06 36.35 -9.21
N ALA A 55 -0.71 37.17 -10.17
CA ALA A 55 -0.28 38.55 -9.92
C ALA A 55 -1.37 39.37 -9.21
N VAL A 56 -2.62 39.29 -9.71
CA VAL A 56 -3.78 39.93 -9.08
C VAL A 56 -3.98 39.44 -7.65
N LEU A 57 -3.98 38.13 -7.44
CA LEU A 57 -4.19 37.53 -6.12
C LEU A 57 -3.06 37.85 -5.14
N ALA A 58 -1.80 37.86 -5.59
CA ALA A 58 -0.65 38.19 -4.77
C ALA A 58 -0.71 39.65 -4.28
N ARG A 59 -0.97 40.60 -5.17
CA ARG A 59 -1.10 42.03 -4.85
C ARG A 59 -2.30 42.33 -3.95
N ALA A 60 -3.38 41.59 -4.11
CA ALA A 60 -4.55 41.68 -3.24
C ALA A 60 -4.35 40.99 -1.87
N GLY A 61 -3.20 40.40 -1.60
CA GLY A 61 -2.93 39.65 -0.35
C GLY A 61 -3.78 38.39 -0.19
N ARG A 62 -4.30 37.84 -1.29
CA ARG A 62 -5.24 36.70 -1.27
C ARG A 62 -4.57 35.32 -1.38
N LEU A 63 -3.27 35.26 -1.54
CA LEU A 63 -2.53 34.02 -1.48
C LEU A 63 -2.27 33.62 -0.02
N HIS A 64 -2.05 32.32 0.20
CA HIS A 64 -1.66 31.83 1.51
C HIS A 64 -0.31 32.44 1.92
N ARG A 65 -0.13 32.74 3.21
CA ARG A 65 1.11 33.39 3.72
C ARG A 65 2.40 32.68 3.33
N SER A 66 2.39 31.34 3.22
CA SER A 66 3.55 30.56 2.79
C SER A 66 3.92 30.80 1.34
N ALA A 67 3.00 31.17 0.47
CA ALA A 67 3.25 31.39 -0.95
C ALA A 67 4.29 32.49 -1.21
N TYR A 68 4.30 33.52 -0.37
CA TYR A 68 5.23 34.64 -0.49
C TYR A 68 6.69 34.29 -0.20
N ALA A 69 6.92 33.21 0.59
CA ALA A 69 8.25 32.71 0.92
C ALA A 69 8.74 31.61 -0.04
N LEU A 70 7.90 31.10 -0.94
CA LEU A 70 8.27 30.02 -1.86
C LEU A 70 9.37 30.44 -2.84
N GLY A 71 10.35 29.56 -3.04
CA GLY A 71 11.35 29.68 -4.09
C GLY A 71 10.79 29.29 -5.47
N THR A 72 11.58 29.50 -6.53
CA THR A 72 11.21 29.10 -7.91
C THR A 72 10.87 27.61 -8.01
N HIS A 73 11.68 26.76 -7.36
CA HIS A 73 11.46 25.32 -7.40
C HIS A 73 10.18 24.90 -6.66
N ASP A 74 9.87 25.57 -5.56
CA ASP A 74 8.63 25.34 -4.83
C ASP A 74 7.40 25.68 -5.66
N TRP A 75 7.44 26.80 -6.39
CA TRP A 75 6.38 27.18 -7.30
C TRP A 75 6.16 26.16 -8.42
N ARG A 76 7.17 25.40 -8.85
CA ARG A 76 7.00 24.27 -9.80
C ARG A 76 6.08 23.17 -9.26
N LEU A 77 5.92 23.07 -7.94
CA LEU A 77 5.06 22.09 -7.26
C LEU A 77 3.62 22.58 -7.04
N VAL A 78 3.36 23.83 -7.32
CA VAL A 78 2.00 24.38 -7.25
C VAL A 78 1.15 23.79 -8.37
N ASN A 79 -0.07 23.38 -8.06
CA ASN A 79 -1.00 22.81 -9.04
C ASN A 79 -1.66 23.95 -9.86
N PHE A 80 -0.94 24.46 -10.85
CA PHE A 80 -1.44 25.49 -11.73
C PHE A 80 -2.67 25.02 -12.51
N ARG A 81 -3.68 25.89 -12.59
CA ARG A 81 -4.93 25.71 -13.33
C ARG A 81 -5.15 26.90 -14.27
N SER A 82 -6.25 26.88 -15.03
CA SER A 82 -6.65 28.04 -15.82
C SER A 82 -6.88 29.26 -14.93
N ALA A 83 -6.73 30.45 -15.47
CA ALA A 83 -6.98 31.71 -14.75
C ALA A 83 -8.39 31.74 -14.15
N ALA A 84 -9.41 31.32 -14.91
CA ALA A 84 -10.78 31.23 -14.45
C ALA A 84 -10.95 30.30 -13.26
N ASP A 85 -10.35 29.09 -13.31
CA ASP A 85 -10.38 28.15 -12.20
C ASP A 85 -9.67 28.71 -10.95
N ILE A 86 -8.50 29.37 -11.12
CA ILE A 86 -7.75 29.93 -10.00
C ILE A 86 -8.56 31.04 -9.30
N LEU A 87 -9.12 31.96 -10.05
CA LEU A 87 -9.94 33.05 -9.50
C LEU A 87 -11.20 32.52 -8.81
N PHE A 88 -11.85 31.51 -9.40
CA PHE A 88 -12.98 30.83 -8.78
C PHE A 88 -12.58 30.13 -7.49
N LEU A 89 -11.53 29.31 -7.51
CA LEU A 89 -11.11 28.49 -6.36
C LEU A 89 -10.55 29.32 -5.21
N ASN A 90 -9.95 30.47 -5.49
CA ASN A 90 -9.43 31.37 -4.46
C ASN A 90 -10.52 31.98 -3.55
N GLN A 91 -11.79 31.84 -3.91
CA GLN A 91 -12.92 32.22 -3.05
C GLN A 91 -13.05 31.28 -1.83
N PHE A 92 -12.53 30.05 -1.90
CA PHE A 92 -12.62 29.06 -0.85
C PHE A 92 -11.44 29.24 0.15
N VAL A 93 -11.56 30.20 1.05
CA VAL A 93 -10.47 30.77 1.85
C VAL A 93 -9.86 29.81 2.87
N ASN A 94 -10.52 28.72 3.22
CA ASN A 94 -10.08 27.81 4.31
C ASN A 94 -9.47 26.52 3.78
N VAL A 95 -8.37 26.60 3.03
CA VAL A 95 -7.48 25.44 2.81
C VAL A 95 -6.57 25.33 4.04
N SER A 96 -7.17 25.09 5.19
CA SER A 96 -6.46 24.77 6.41
C SER A 96 -6.24 23.26 6.51
N ARG A 97 -5.38 22.85 7.43
CA ARG A 97 -5.09 21.44 7.73
C ARG A 97 -6.34 20.58 7.97
N ASP A 98 -7.43 21.21 8.45
CA ASP A 98 -8.71 20.56 8.75
C ASP A 98 -9.74 20.74 7.62
N ALA A 99 -9.43 21.52 6.59
CA ALA A 99 -10.33 21.85 5.48
C ALA A 99 -10.65 20.65 4.58
N TYR A 100 -9.92 19.54 4.70
CA TYR A 100 -10.23 18.37 3.91
C TYR A 100 -11.63 17.81 4.24
N ALA A 101 -12.00 17.77 5.49
CA ALA A 101 -13.37 17.44 5.87
C ALA A 101 -14.40 18.41 5.27
N GLY A 102 -13.96 19.66 4.99
CA GLY A 102 -14.77 20.69 4.32
C GLY A 102 -14.96 20.45 2.81
N ILE A 103 -14.03 19.79 2.11
CA ILE A 103 -14.16 19.54 0.66
C ILE A 103 -15.40 18.73 0.33
N PHE A 104 -15.77 17.77 1.16
CA PHE A 104 -17.02 17.02 0.99
C PHE A 104 -18.27 17.90 1.10
N ARG A 105 -18.18 19.08 1.69
CA ARG A 105 -19.27 20.07 1.69
C ARG A 105 -19.33 20.84 0.39
N TRP A 106 -18.21 20.99 -0.31
CA TRP A 106 -18.12 21.80 -1.51
C TRP A 106 -18.29 20.99 -2.80
N VAL A 107 -17.83 19.72 -2.80
CA VAL A 107 -17.96 18.80 -3.94
C VAL A 107 -18.72 17.58 -3.48
N PRO A 108 -19.97 17.38 -3.90
CA PRO A 108 -20.75 16.23 -3.51
C PRO A 108 -20.09 14.93 -3.95
N TYR A 109 -19.98 13.96 -3.02
CA TYR A 109 -19.56 12.62 -3.39
C TYR A 109 -20.72 11.90 -4.08
N ARG A 110 -20.54 11.54 -5.34
CA ARG A 110 -21.55 10.85 -6.16
C ARG A 110 -20.89 9.73 -6.95
N LYS A 111 -21.47 8.55 -6.92
CA LYS A 111 -21.01 7.40 -7.72
C LYS A 111 -21.57 7.43 -9.14
N THR A 112 -22.71 8.08 -9.32
CA THR A 112 -23.40 8.24 -10.60
C THR A 112 -23.67 9.72 -10.87
N SER A 113 -23.66 10.09 -12.14
CA SER A 113 -24.06 11.42 -12.59
C SER A 113 -25.57 11.66 -12.42
N CYS A 114 -26.01 12.88 -12.66
CA CYS A 114 -27.43 13.21 -12.74
C CYS A 114 -28.16 12.48 -13.88
N PHE A 115 -27.42 11.88 -14.82
CA PHE A 115 -27.96 11.05 -15.90
C PHE A 115 -27.95 9.54 -15.56
N GLY A 116 -27.63 9.16 -14.31
CA GLY A 116 -27.62 7.77 -13.86
C GLY A 116 -26.38 6.97 -14.28
N GLU A 117 -25.42 7.58 -14.99
CA GLU A 117 -24.23 6.87 -15.44
C GLU A 117 -23.09 6.87 -14.38
N PRO A 118 -22.31 5.77 -14.27
CA PRO A 118 -21.20 5.70 -13.33
C PRO A 118 -20.09 6.72 -13.66
N PHE A 119 -19.58 7.44 -12.67
CA PHE A 119 -18.46 8.39 -12.84
C PHE A 119 -17.15 7.74 -13.31
N TYR A 120 -17.03 6.42 -13.23
CA TYR A 120 -15.89 5.67 -13.77
C TYR A 120 -15.80 5.66 -15.30
N ASN A 121 -16.90 5.96 -16.02
CA ASN A 121 -16.97 5.98 -17.48
C ASN A 121 -16.49 7.33 -18.09
N LYS A 122 -15.49 7.91 -17.51
CA LYS A 122 -14.63 9.01 -17.98
C LYS A 122 -15.21 10.02 -18.96
N GLY A 123 -15.24 11.26 -18.53
CA GLY A 123 -15.28 12.44 -19.44
C GLY A 123 -16.61 12.80 -20.07
N ARG A 124 -17.61 11.93 -20.05
CA ARG A 124 -18.94 12.23 -20.62
C ARG A 124 -19.70 13.29 -19.82
N TYR A 125 -19.50 13.33 -18.50
CA TYR A 125 -20.25 14.22 -17.60
C TYR A 125 -19.87 15.68 -17.71
N TYR A 126 -18.58 15.93 -17.96
CA TYR A 126 -18.08 17.27 -18.17
C TYR A 126 -18.12 17.68 -19.64
N GLY A 127 -18.42 16.72 -20.53
CA GLY A 127 -18.49 16.96 -21.99
C GLY A 127 -19.60 17.94 -22.38
N ALA A 128 -20.74 17.88 -21.70
CA ALA A 128 -21.85 18.80 -21.91
C ALA A 128 -21.53 20.27 -21.56
N TRP A 129 -20.48 20.48 -20.73
CA TRP A 129 -20.04 21.81 -20.29
C TRP A 129 -18.80 22.30 -21.04
N ARG A 130 -18.29 21.52 -21.99
CA ARG A 130 -17.16 21.95 -22.85
C ARG A 130 -17.62 23.07 -23.75
N GLY A 131 -16.89 24.20 -23.66
CA GLY A 131 -17.23 25.41 -24.42
C GLY A 131 -18.13 26.40 -23.70
N CYS A 132 -18.56 26.11 -22.46
CA CYS A 132 -19.17 27.10 -21.60
C CYS A 132 -18.08 27.93 -20.90
N ASP A 133 -18.33 29.24 -20.74
CA ASP A 133 -17.43 30.16 -20.01
C ASP A 133 -17.44 29.93 -18.48
N ILE A 134 -17.79 28.76 -18.05
CA ILE A 134 -17.83 28.36 -16.64
C ILE A 134 -16.49 27.71 -16.27
N PRO A 135 -15.84 28.11 -15.16
CA PRO A 135 -14.64 27.45 -14.65
C PRO A 135 -14.84 25.95 -14.49
N SER A 136 -13.90 25.15 -14.96
CA SER A 136 -14.02 23.68 -14.93
C SER A 136 -14.16 23.13 -13.50
N MET A 137 -13.60 23.83 -12.52
CA MET A 137 -13.70 23.48 -11.11
C MET A 137 -15.07 23.84 -10.53
N GLU A 138 -15.73 24.87 -11.04
CA GLU A 138 -17.12 25.18 -10.67
C GLU A 138 -18.07 24.08 -11.16
N VAL A 139 -17.89 23.62 -12.39
CA VAL A 139 -18.65 22.47 -12.91
C VAL A 139 -18.46 21.24 -12.02
N ARG A 140 -17.23 20.93 -11.61
CA ARG A 140 -16.97 19.82 -10.70
C ARG A 140 -17.63 19.99 -9.34
N ARG A 141 -17.67 21.21 -8.82
CA ARG A 141 -18.35 21.53 -7.56
C ARG A 141 -19.85 21.25 -7.64
N GLN A 142 -20.47 21.60 -8.74
CA GLN A 142 -21.91 21.40 -8.92
C GLN A 142 -22.27 19.95 -9.26
N VAL A 143 -21.57 19.35 -10.19
CA VAL A 143 -21.82 17.98 -10.66
C VAL A 143 -21.42 16.94 -9.60
N GLY A 144 -20.38 17.20 -8.84
CA GLY A 144 -19.82 16.25 -7.90
C GLY A 144 -18.96 15.18 -8.57
N GLY A 145 -18.67 14.12 -7.86
CA GLY A 145 -17.91 12.99 -8.38
C GLY A 145 -17.42 12.03 -7.31
N VAL A 146 -16.52 11.15 -7.70
CA VAL A 146 -15.85 10.19 -6.78
C VAL A 146 -14.54 10.78 -6.24
N CYS A 147 -13.73 9.95 -5.62
CA CYS A 147 -12.46 10.37 -5.01
C CYS A 147 -11.51 11.13 -5.95
N VAL A 148 -11.57 10.87 -7.25
CA VAL A 148 -10.73 11.55 -8.27
C VAL A 148 -11.12 13.03 -8.36
N GLU A 149 -12.39 13.34 -8.51
CA GLU A 149 -12.91 14.70 -8.66
C GLU A 149 -12.71 15.51 -7.39
N LEU A 150 -12.98 14.88 -6.21
CA LEU A 150 -12.77 15.53 -4.92
C LEU A 150 -11.29 15.85 -4.68
N SER A 151 -10.42 14.90 -4.99
CA SER A 151 -8.97 15.07 -4.81
C SER A 151 -8.40 16.13 -5.75
N ASP A 152 -8.89 16.17 -6.98
CA ASP A 152 -8.45 17.14 -7.97
C ASP A 152 -8.92 18.55 -7.59
N PHE A 153 -10.15 18.69 -7.11
CA PHE A 153 -10.68 19.94 -6.59
C PHE A 153 -9.86 20.44 -5.39
N GLY A 154 -9.56 19.57 -4.41
CA GLY A 154 -8.75 19.92 -3.24
C GLY A 154 -7.33 20.36 -3.60
N ALA A 155 -6.67 19.65 -4.49
CA ALA A 155 -5.34 20.01 -4.97
C ALA A 155 -5.36 21.34 -5.74
N ALA A 156 -6.40 21.57 -6.54
CA ALA A 156 -6.57 22.81 -7.28
C ALA A 156 -6.86 24.01 -6.35
N CYS A 157 -7.69 23.83 -5.31
CA CYS A 157 -7.91 24.85 -4.28
C CYS A 157 -6.60 25.26 -3.59
N ALA A 158 -5.80 24.28 -3.14
CA ALA A 158 -4.51 24.56 -2.55
C ALA A 158 -3.60 25.32 -3.52
N GLY A 159 -3.54 24.89 -4.79
CA GLY A 159 -2.79 25.58 -5.85
C GLY A 159 -3.24 27.01 -6.05
N ALA A 160 -4.56 27.29 -6.09
CA ALA A 160 -5.10 28.63 -6.25
C ALA A 160 -4.72 29.60 -5.11
N HIS A 161 -4.33 29.06 -3.95
CA HIS A 161 -3.79 29.84 -2.84
C HIS A 161 -2.23 29.87 -2.82
N GLY A 162 -1.58 29.34 -3.86
CA GLY A 162 -0.12 29.26 -3.94
C GLY A 162 0.50 28.20 -3.02
N ILE A 163 -0.25 27.18 -2.62
CA ILE A 163 0.24 26.07 -1.82
C ILE A 163 0.66 24.93 -2.76
N PRO A 164 1.93 24.43 -2.69
CA PRO A 164 2.35 23.25 -3.41
C PRO A 164 1.42 22.07 -3.12
N SER A 165 0.88 21.45 -4.17
CA SER A 165 -0.18 20.45 -4.02
C SER A 165 -0.34 19.58 -5.25
N GLY A 166 -0.96 18.44 -5.07
CA GLY A 166 -1.27 17.51 -6.14
C GLY A 166 -2.21 16.41 -5.71
N THR A 167 -2.42 15.45 -6.58
CA THR A 167 -3.17 14.23 -6.25
C THR A 167 -2.23 13.04 -6.14
N CYS A 168 -2.57 12.08 -5.32
CA CYS A 168 -1.88 10.80 -5.25
C CYS A 168 -2.84 9.63 -5.40
N GLY A 169 -2.42 8.61 -6.16
CA GLY A 169 -3.14 7.36 -6.32
C GLY A 169 -2.85 6.42 -5.16
N GLN A 170 -3.88 5.79 -4.64
CA GLN A 170 -3.81 4.68 -3.70
C GLN A 170 -4.52 3.47 -4.35
N PRO A 171 -4.20 2.21 -4.00
CA PRO A 171 -4.91 1.06 -4.54
C PRO A 171 -6.43 1.17 -4.35
N GLY A 172 -7.19 1.35 -5.45
CA GLY A 172 -8.63 1.53 -5.45
C GLY A 172 -9.13 2.92 -4.99
N HIS A 173 -8.24 3.89 -4.79
CA HIS A 173 -8.58 5.22 -4.28
C HIS A 173 -7.66 6.31 -4.84
N ARG A 174 -8.12 7.58 -4.79
CA ARG A 174 -7.31 8.76 -5.02
C ARG A 174 -7.53 9.76 -3.89
N ALA A 175 -6.42 10.32 -3.39
CA ALA A 175 -6.40 11.39 -2.41
C ALA A 175 -5.66 12.62 -2.97
N TRP A 176 -5.78 13.77 -2.31
CA TRP A 176 -4.95 14.92 -2.60
C TRP A 176 -3.89 15.11 -1.52
N ILE A 177 -2.78 15.72 -1.91
CA ILE A 177 -1.65 16.01 -1.06
C ILE A 177 -1.32 17.48 -1.15
N TRP A 178 -0.80 18.04 -0.07
CA TRP A 178 -0.34 19.42 -0.02
C TRP A 178 0.85 19.56 0.91
N ARG A 179 1.70 20.51 0.62
CA ARG A 179 2.87 20.81 1.43
C ARG A 179 2.47 21.65 2.63
N THR A 180 2.71 21.17 3.83
CA THR A 180 2.43 21.89 5.08
C THR A 180 3.60 22.77 5.51
N SER A 181 4.83 22.35 5.19
CA SER A 181 6.08 23.10 5.38
C SER A 181 7.16 22.49 4.50
N THR A 182 8.32 23.12 4.40
CA THR A 182 9.45 22.55 3.65
C THR A 182 9.76 21.14 4.12
N GLY A 183 9.82 20.22 3.20
CA GLY A 183 10.07 18.79 3.47
C GLY A 183 8.88 17.99 4.01
N TYR A 184 7.73 18.62 4.28
CA TYR A 184 6.59 17.94 4.89
C TYR A 184 5.33 18.06 4.03
N TRP A 185 4.75 16.92 3.70
CA TRP A 185 3.52 16.80 2.93
C TRP A 185 2.44 16.11 3.74
N ALA A 186 1.23 16.64 3.65
CA ALA A 186 0.04 16.01 4.20
C ALA A 186 -0.75 15.30 3.09
N ILE A 187 -1.43 14.25 3.45
CA ILE A 187 -2.36 13.52 2.59
C ILE A 187 -3.75 13.56 3.20
N SER A 188 -4.71 13.83 2.36
CA SER A 188 -6.12 13.71 2.69
C SER A 188 -6.57 12.26 2.58
N ASN A 189 -7.52 11.85 3.41
CA ASN A 189 -8.19 10.56 3.29
C ASN A 189 -7.25 9.39 2.95
N TYR A 190 -6.25 9.17 3.81
CA TYR A 190 -5.30 8.08 3.68
C TYR A 190 -5.97 6.74 3.97
N ILE A 191 -6.04 5.87 2.98
CA ILE A 191 -6.60 4.52 3.09
C ILE A 191 -5.51 3.46 2.94
N LYS A 192 -4.60 3.66 1.98
CA LYS A 192 -3.49 2.76 1.65
C LYS A 192 -2.28 3.57 1.21
N PRO A 193 -1.06 2.98 1.22
CA PRO A 193 0.15 3.66 0.75
C PRO A 193 -0.03 4.23 -0.66
N PRO A 194 0.33 5.50 -0.89
CA PRO A 194 0.25 6.12 -2.21
C PRO A 194 1.25 5.50 -3.17
N THR A 195 0.80 5.17 -4.37
CA THR A 195 1.64 4.55 -5.42
C THR A 195 2.13 5.55 -6.46
N ARG A 196 1.43 6.67 -6.63
CA ARG A 196 1.72 7.70 -7.63
C ARG A 196 1.31 9.06 -7.11
N SER A 197 2.05 10.11 -7.48
CA SER A 197 1.66 11.49 -7.25
C SER A 197 1.93 12.32 -8.49
N ASN A 198 1.01 13.20 -8.86
CA ASN A 198 1.21 14.16 -9.95
C ASN A 198 1.99 15.41 -9.48
N ALA A 199 2.21 15.58 -8.19
CA ALA A 199 3.13 16.59 -7.67
C ALA A 199 4.61 16.14 -7.74
N ALA A 200 4.88 14.82 -7.82
CA ALA A 200 6.22 14.29 -7.93
C ALA A 200 6.72 14.41 -9.38
N LEU A 201 7.70 15.28 -9.62
CA LEU A 201 8.24 15.54 -10.97
C LEU A 201 8.93 14.32 -11.59
N PHE A 202 9.49 13.43 -10.76
CA PHE A 202 10.24 12.25 -11.22
C PHE A 202 9.45 10.95 -11.06
N GLY A 203 8.15 11.02 -10.80
CA GLY A 203 7.32 9.85 -10.51
C GLY A 203 7.46 9.39 -9.04
N GLY A 204 6.83 8.25 -8.73
CA GLY A 204 6.73 7.76 -7.36
C GLY A 204 5.70 8.52 -6.51
N GLY A 205 5.35 7.98 -5.35
CA GLY A 205 4.43 8.60 -4.41
C GLY A 205 5.14 9.64 -3.52
N PHE A 206 5.06 9.47 -2.21
CA PHE A 206 5.76 10.33 -1.26
C PHE A 206 7.28 10.26 -1.38
N THR A 207 7.84 9.10 -1.76
CA THR A 207 9.29 8.95 -2.01
C THR A 207 9.78 9.90 -3.10
N GLY A 208 8.99 10.07 -4.17
CA GLY A 208 9.29 11.04 -5.22
C GLY A 208 9.23 12.49 -4.72
N LEU A 209 8.29 12.81 -3.84
CA LEU A 209 8.20 14.12 -3.20
C LEU A 209 9.39 14.39 -2.30
N THR A 210 9.81 13.40 -1.50
CA THR A 210 11.00 13.52 -0.63
C THR A 210 12.27 13.74 -1.43
N ALA A 211 12.43 13.00 -2.54
CA ALA A 211 13.56 13.20 -3.45
C ALA A 211 13.58 14.63 -4.03
N MET A 212 12.41 15.15 -4.43
CA MET A 212 12.28 16.53 -4.90
C MET A 212 12.64 17.56 -3.83
N GLU A 213 12.20 17.38 -2.59
CA GLU A 213 12.54 18.29 -1.49
C GLU A 213 14.05 18.36 -1.28
N LYS A 214 14.76 17.23 -1.34
CA LYS A 214 16.23 17.19 -1.26
C LYS A 214 16.89 17.88 -2.45
N ILE A 215 16.42 17.63 -3.66
CA ILE A 215 16.91 18.26 -4.87
C ILE A 215 16.75 19.78 -4.79
N PHE A 216 15.61 20.25 -4.35
CA PHE A 216 15.29 21.69 -4.31
C PHE A 216 15.86 22.41 -3.09
N ALA A 217 16.37 21.68 -2.10
CA ALA A 217 17.09 22.27 -0.98
C ALA A 217 18.39 22.98 -1.41
N ASP A 218 19.03 22.51 -2.50
CA ASP A 218 20.20 23.17 -3.13
C ASP A 218 19.90 23.45 -4.62
N PRO A 219 19.32 24.62 -4.94
CA PRO A 219 19.01 24.99 -6.30
C PRO A 219 20.22 25.09 -7.23
N ALA A 220 21.38 25.49 -6.73
CA ALA A 220 22.59 25.63 -7.55
C ALA A 220 23.14 24.26 -7.94
N ALA A 221 23.23 23.33 -7.00
CA ALA A 221 23.59 21.95 -7.27
C ALA A 221 22.60 21.28 -8.25
N HIS A 222 21.30 21.56 -8.08
CA HIS A 222 20.28 21.03 -8.99
C HIS A 222 20.46 21.56 -10.42
N LEU A 223 20.62 22.87 -10.60
CA LEU A 223 20.84 23.46 -11.93
C LEU A 223 22.10 22.92 -12.58
N ASN A 224 23.19 22.73 -11.82
CA ASN A 224 24.40 22.12 -12.34
C ASN A 224 24.15 20.67 -12.79
N ALA A 225 23.44 19.87 -12.00
CA ALA A 225 23.09 18.50 -12.38
C ALA A 225 22.21 18.44 -13.64
N GLU A 226 21.21 19.31 -13.76
CA GLU A 226 20.39 19.45 -14.98
C GLU A 226 21.25 19.83 -16.18
N TYR A 227 22.18 20.76 -16.02
CA TYR A 227 23.09 21.20 -17.08
C TYR A 227 24.03 20.07 -17.55
N GLN A 228 24.63 19.32 -16.62
CA GLN A 228 25.47 18.17 -16.96
C GLN A 228 24.67 17.08 -17.70
N LEU A 229 23.43 16.81 -17.28
CA LEU A 229 22.56 15.86 -17.97
C LEU A 229 22.18 16.35 -19.37
N TRP A 230 21.93 17.64 -19.54
CA TRP A 230 21.67 18.22 -20.84
C TRP A 230 22.90 18.10 -21.75
N LEU A 231 24.12 18.41 -21.25
CA LEU A 231 25.38 18.20 -21.97
C LEU A 231 25.58 16.72 -22.36
N TYR A 232 25.20 15.78 -21.50
CA TYR A 232 25.21 14.36 -21.84
C TYR A 232 24.31 14.04 -23.05
N HIS A 233 23.10 14.57 -23.09
CA HIS A 233 22.21 14.36 -24.23
C HIS A 233 22.77 14.99 -25.52
N LEU A 234 23.39 16.14 -25.40
CA LEU A 234 24.06 16.79 -26.52
C LEU A 234 25.27 15.95 -27.00
N ALA A 235 26.17 15.58 -26.08
CA ALA A 235 27.35 14.75 -26.40
C ALA A 235 26.96 13.44 -27.10
N ARG A 236 25.89 12.83 -26.66
CA ARG A 236 25.34 11.61 -27.26
C ARG A 236 24.81 11.84 -28.68
N ARG A 237 24.09 12.94 -28.90
CA ARG A 237 23.60 13.33 -30.23
C ARG A 237 24.76 13.58 -31.19
N GLU A 238 25.79 14.26 -30.71
CA GLU A 238 27.00 14.59 -31.47
C GLU A 238 28.03 13.44 -31.52
N LYS A 239 27.73 12.26 -30.94
CA LYS A 239 28.59 11.08 -30.90
C LYS A 239 29.97 11.37 -30.31
N ALA A 240 30.04 12.12 -29.22
CA ALA A 240 31.29 12.54 -28.59
C ALA A 240 32.11 11.42 -27.91
N GLY A 241 31.58 10.20 -27.87
CA GLY A 241 32.24 9.00 -27.34
C GLY A 241 31.85 8.68 -25.89
N ALA A 242 31.97 7.38 -25.57
CA ALA A 242 31.46 6.82 -24.32
C ALA A 242 32.12 7.41 -23.06
N GLU A 243 33.38 7.77 -23.13
CA GLU A 243 34.13 8.37 -22.01
C GLU A 243 33.58 9.78 -21.64
N VAL A 244 33.28 10.58 -22.65
CA VAL A 244 32.70 11.92 -22.45
C VAL A 244 31.28 11.77 -21.89
N GLU A 245 30.50 10.89 -22.46
CA GLU A 245 29.12 10.61 -22.00
C GLU A 245 29.09 10.19 -20.53
N GLU A 246 29.95 9.25 -20.14
CA GLU A 246 30.03 8.78 -18.76
C GLU A 246 30.47 9.87 -17.79
N ARG A 247 31.52 10.64 -18.16
CA ARG A 247 31.99 11.73 -17.33
C ARG A 247 30.90 12.74 -17.02
N LEU A 248 30.08 13.09 -18.00
CA LEU A 248 28.97 14.02 -17.84
C LEU A 248 27.88 13.44 -16.93
N LEU A 249 27.52 12.17 -17.06
CA LEU A 249 26.58 11.49 -16.15
C LEU A 249 27.10 11.45 -14.72
N LYS A 250 28.37 11.11 -14.52
CA LYS A 250 29.01 11.13 -13.20
C LYS A 250 29.09 12.55 -12.61
N ASN A 251 29.32 13.57 -13.42
CA ASN A 251 29.29 14.95 -12.97
C ASN A 251 27.91 15.40 -12.53
N ALA A 252 26.86 14.99 -13.25
CA ALA A 252 25.47 15.26 -12.84
C ALA A 252 25.18 14.66 -11.46
N LEU A 253 25.59 13.39 -11.22
CA LEU A 253 25.43 12.72 -9.94
C LEU A 253 26.28 13.31 -8.82
N ARG A 254 27.51 13.79 -9.11
CA ARG A 254 28.34 14.51 -8.13
C ARG A 254 27.74 15.86 -7.77
N ALA A 255 27.17 16.57 -8.74
CA ALA A 255 26.51 17.84 -8.49
C ALA A 255 25.30 17.68 -7.59
N GLN A 256 24.48 16.66 -7.84
CA GLN A 256 23.27 16.38 -7.05
C GLN A 256 22.99 14.88 -7.01
N GLU A 257 23.40 14.24 -5.92
CA GLU A 257 23.26 12.79 -5.74
C GLU A 257 21.79 12.32 -5.76
N ALA A 258 20.85 13.16 -5.27
CA ALA A 258 19.42 12.86 -5.30
C ALA A 258 18.77 13.02 -6.68
N PHE A 259 19.52 13.39 -7.72
CA PHE A 259 18.98 13.68 -9.04
C PHE A 259 18.63 12.40 -9.82
N VAL A 260 17.44 11.88 -9.59
CA VAL A 260 16.89 10.65 -10.18
C VAL A 260 17.08 10.53 -11.70
N PRO A 261 16.84 11.60 -12.52
CA PRO A 261 17.05 11.49 -13.97
C PRO A 261 18.48 11.12 -14.38
N ALA A 262 19.50 11.57 -13.64
CA ALA A 262 20.88 11.22 -13.95
C ALA A 262 21.16 9.74 -13.63
N TRP A 263 20.61 9.18 -12.55
CA TRP A 263 20.71 7.76 -12.25
C TRP A 263 20.05 6.91 -13.33
N GLN A 264 18.85 7.29 -13.79
CA GLN A 264 18.14 6.59 -14.85
C GLN A 264 18.90 6.63 -16.20
N ALA A 265 19.45 7.79 -16.52
CA ALA A 265 20.27 7.95 -17.72
C ALA A 265 21.56 7.12 -17.64
N TYR A 266 22.23 7.11 -16.47
CA TYR A 266 23.45 6.34 -16.28
C TYR A 266 23.19 4.84 -16.32
N GLY A 267 22.15 4.34 -15.64
CA GLY A 267 21.78 2.93 -15.74
C GLY A 267 21.45 2.48 -17.16
N LYS A 268 20.72 3.31 -17.93
CA LYS A 268 20.46 3.05 -19.35
C LYS A 268 21.75 3.00 -20.16
N TRP A 269 22.65 3.96 -19.94
CA TRP A 269 23.93 4.06 -20.64
C TRP A 269 24.82 2.83 -20.37
N LEU A 270 24.90 2.33 -19.12
CA LEU A 270 25.65 1.11 -18.77
C LEU A 270 25.20 -0.11 -19.57
N ILE A 271 23.88 -0.28 -19.76
CA ILE A 271 23.30 -1.37 -20.54
C ILE A 271 23.64 -1.23 -22.02
N GLU A 272 23.47 -0.04 -22.58
CA GLU A 272 23.66 0.21 -24.01
C GLU A 272 25.13 0.10 -24.42
N THR A 273 26.05 0.48 -23.55
CA THR A 273 27.49 0.37 -23.78
C THR A 273 28.07 -1.00 -23.39
N LYS A 274 27.24 -1.92 -22.87
CA LYS A 274 27.65 -3.28 -22.50
C LYS A 274 28.90 -3.31 -21.61
N VAL A 275 28.90 -2.50 -20.55
CA VAL A 275 30.05 -2.39 -19.64
C VAL A 275 30.33 -3.70 -18.89
N PRO A 276 31.58 -3.93 -18.42
CA PRO A 276 31.92 -5.08 -17.59
C PRO A 276 31.11 -5.16 -16.30
N ARG A 277 30.84 -6.36 -15.79
CA ARG A 277 30.09 -6.66 -14.55
C ARG A 277 30.55 -5.79 -13.36
N ALA A 278 31.85 -5.61 -13.18
CA ALA A 278 32.38 -4.80 -12.08
C ALA A 278 31.82 -3.36 -12.06
N ARG A 279 31.51 -2.80 -13.21
CA ARG A 279 30.90 -1.46 -13.30
C ARG A 279 29.42 -1.47 -12.98
N ILE A 280 28.71 -2.53 -13.35
CA ILE A 280 27.32 -2.76 -12.94
C ILE A 280 27.26 -2.91 -11.43
N HIS A 281 28.14 -3.70 -10.82
CA HIS A 281 28.29 -3.85 -9.37
C HIS A 281 28.50 -2.51 -8.67
N ALA A 282 29.47 -1.74 -9.14
CA ALA A 282 29.76 -0.40 -8.57
C ALA A 282 28.54 0.54 -8.67
N PHE A 283 27.83 0.50 -9.78
CA PHE A 283 26.60 1.27 -9.97
C PHE A 283 25.50 0.82 -9.02
N LEU A 284 25.24 -0.49 -8.92
CA LEU A 284 24.21 -1.06 -8.03
C LEU A 284 24.50 -0.71 -6.56
N LYS A 285 25.76 -0.77 -6.14
CA LYS A 285 26.18 -0.35 -4.82
C LYS A 285 25.95 1.15 -4.59
N ALA A 286 26.38 1.99 -5.54
CA ALA A 286 26.24 3.45 -5.44
C ALA A 286 24.75 3.88 -5.41
N ILE A 287 23.92 3.34 -6.29
CA ILE A 287 22.48 3.67 -6.33
C ILE A 287 21.75 3.20 -5.07
N THR A 288 22.18 2.08 -4.47
CA THR A 288 21.57 1.55 -3.24
C THR A 288 21.98 2.33 -2.00
N THR A 289 23.19 2.90 -1.96
CA THR A 289 23.69 3.68 -0.84
C THR A 289 23.36 5.16 -0.93
N GLY A 290 23.44 5.74 -2.12
CA GLY A 290 23.37 7.20 -2.35
C GLY A 290 21.97 7.79 -2.21
N LEU A 291 20.92 7.01 -2.46
CA LEU A 291 19.55 7.50 -2.54
C LEU A 291 18.63 6.84 -1.51
N HIS A 292 18.97 6.98 -0.25
CA HIS A 292 18.20 6.41 0.85
C HIS A 292 16.69 6.70 0.76
N ASP A 293 16.32 7.92 0.37
CA ASP A 293 14.92 8.36 0.38
C ASP A 293 14.19 8.21 -0.97
N ALA A 294 14.95 7.95 -2.04
CA ALA A 294 14.39 7.76 -3.39
C ALA A 294 14.57 6.34 -3.94
N ARG A 295 14.93 5.39 -3.11
CA ARG A 295 15.21 3.99 -3.51
C ARG A 295 14.09 3.36 -4.31
N TRP A 296 12.85 3.65 -3.97
CA TRP A 296 11.71 3.13 -4.71
C TRP A 296 11.73 3.52 -6.20
N LEU A 297 12.08 4.77 -6.49
CA LEU A 297 12.22 5.26 -7.86
C LEU A 297 13.32 4.51 -8.62
N LEU A 298 14.30 4.02 -7.90
CA LEU A 298 15.49 3.37 -8.44
C LEU A 298 15.42 1.85 -8.44
N TRP A 299 14.48 1.25 -7.70
CA TRP A 299 14.29 -0.20 -7.72
C TRP A 299 14.00 -0.74 -9.12
N ASN A 300 13.32 0.04 -9.96
CA ASN A 300 13.12 -0.34 -11.35
C ASN A 300 14.45 -0.37 -12.13
N GLU A 301 15.40 0.51 -11.78
CA GLU A 301 16.71 0.53 -12.41
C GLU A 301 17.59 -0.61 -11.88
N ILE A 302 17.60 -0.82 -10.56
CA ILE A 302 18.28 -1.97 -9.94
C ILE A 302 17.75 -3.28 -10.56
N ASP A 303 16.45 -3.47 -10.66
CA ASP A 303 15.84 -4.67 -11.22
C ASP A 303 16.20 -4.86 -12.69
N ARG A 304 16.29 -3.78 -13.48
CA ARG A 304 16.74 -3.81 -14.88
C ARG A 304 18.20 -4.25 -15.00
N GLN A 305 19.10 -3.74 -14.15
CA GLN A 305 20.51 -4.13 -14.15
C GLN A 305 20.67 -5.61 -13.75
N LEU A 306 19.94 -6.07 -12.72
CA LEU A 306 19.94 -7.48 -12.33
C LEU A 306 19.37 -8.39 -13.44
N GLU A 307 18.42 -7.91 -14.23
CA GLU A 307 17.89 -8.65 -15.38
C GLU A 307 18.94 -8.79 -16.51
N VAL A 308 19.66 -7.72 -16.79
CA VAL A 308 20.76 -7.76 -17.78
C VAL A 308 21.83 -8.73 -17.30
N LEU A 309 22.25 -8.63 -16.05
CA LEU A 309 23.24 -9.52 -15.44
C LEU A 309 22.80 -11.01 -15.50
N ALA A 310 21.52 -11.28 -15.27
CA ALA A 310 20.99 -12.63 -15.38
C ALA A 310 21.13 -13.21 -16.81
N LYS A 311 21.02 -12.36 -17.82
CA LYS A 311 21.15 -12.74 -19.23
C LYS A 311 22.60 -12.89 -19.68
N THR A 312 23.52 -12.09 -19.14
CA THR A 312 24.94 -12.09 -19.55
C THR A 312 25.80 -13.05 -18.74
N ASP A 313 25.63 -13.07 -17.42
CA ASP A 313 26.50 -13.78 -16.47
C ASP A 313 25.77 -14.88 -15.68
N GLY A 314 24.46 -15.03 -15.91
CA GLY A 314 23.63 -16.07 -15.32
C GLY A 314 23.13 -15.77 -13.91
N VAL A 315 22.28 -16.69 -13.39
CA VAL A 315 21.61 -16.54 -12.07
C VAL A 315 22.61 -16.54 -10.91
N GLY A 316 23.74 -17.23 -11.04
CA GLY A 316 24.79 -17.25 -10.02
C GLY A 316 25.33 -15.84 -9.73
N ALA A 317 25.65 -15.09 -10.77
CA ALA A 317 26.12 -13.70 -10.65
C ALA A 317 25.07 -12.80 -10.00
N VAL A 318 23.79 -12.96 -10.35
CA VAL A 318 22.69 -12.21 -9.73
C VAL A 318 22.57 -12.51 -8.23
N ARG A 319 22.73 -13.78 -7.85
CA ARG A 319 22.70 -14.19 -6.43
C ARG A 319 23.82 -13.55 -5.61
N GLU A 320 25.03 -13.45 -6.17
CA GLU A 320 26.13 -12.72 -5.55
C GLU A 320 25.82 -11.25 -5.38
N GLU A 321 25.35 -10.57 -6.43
CA GLU A 321 24.97 -9.16 -6.36
C GLU A 321 23.89 -8.90 -5.30
N ILE A 322 22.84 -9.75 -5.25
CA ILE A 322 21.78 -9.63 -4.24
C ILE A 322 22.34 -9.78 -2.83
N ARG A 323 23.27 -10.74 -2.59
CA ARG A 323 23.92 -10.88 -1.29
C ARG A 323 24.68 -9.63 -0.87
N ASP A 324 25.36 -8.97 -1.79
CA ASP A 324 26.11 -7.74 -1.54
C ASP A 324 25.22 -6.51 -1.36
N LEU A 325 24.08 -6.48 -2.05
CA LEU A 325 23.09 -5.40 -1.93
C LEU A 325 22.24 -5.47 -0.65
N LEU A 326 21.93 -6.67 -0.15
CA LEU A 326 21.06 -6.86 1.02
C LEU A 326 21.47 -6.01 2.24
N PRO A 327 22.76 -5.93 2.64
CA PRO A 327 23.18 -5.10 3.77
C PRO A 327 22.98 -3.60 3.54
N LEU A 328 22.88 -3.17 2.28
CA LEU A 328 22.76 -1.77 1.89
C LEU A 328 21.30 -1.32 1.77
N VAL A 329 20.37 -2.27 1.68
CA VAL A 329 18.92 -1.99 1.65
C VAL A 329 18.46 -1.68 3.07
N ARG A 330 18.39 -0.39 3.41
CA ARG A 330 17.92 0.07 4.72
C ARG A 330 16.66 0.91 4.59
N GLU A 331 15.91 0.99 5.66
CA GLU A 331 14.77 1.89 5.77
C GLU A 331 15.23 3.35 5.66
N SER A 332 14.45 4.20 5.02
CA SER A 332 14.73 5.63 4.96
C SER A 332 14.58 6.25 6.36
N GLU A 333 15.50 7.13 6.74
CA GLU A 333 15.42 7.91 7.99
C GLU A 333 14.30 8.97 7.93
N VAL A 334 13.89 9.33 6.72
CA VAL A 334 12.77 10.26 6.53
C VAL A 334 11.48 9.51 6.88
N ARG A 335 10.81 9.98 7.93
CA ARG A 335 9.49 9.49 8.37
C ARG A 335 8.40 9.92 7.38
N VAL A 336 8.55 9.55 6.12
CA VAL A 336 7.47 9.60 5.15
C VAL A 336 6.64 8.34 5.39
N ARG A 337 5.43 8.52 5.85
CA ARG A 337 4.53 7.40 6.11
C ARG A 337 4.41 6.54 4.84
N GLU A 338 5.09 5.36 4.84
CA GLU A 338 4.60 4.15 4.20
C GLU A 338 4.59 4.08 2.66
N ASP A 339 5.47 4.78 1.95
CA ASP A 339 5.52 4.72 0.48
C ASP A 339 6.31 3.54 -0.09
N ILE A 340 7.16 2.93 0.73
CA ILE A 340 7.96 1.80 0.30
C ILE A 340 7.27 0.54 0.77
N ASP A 341 6.69 -0.21 -0.15
CA ASP A 341 6.31 -1.59 0.11
C ASP A 341 7.57 -2.46 0.11
N TYR A 342 8.21 -2.56 1.27
CA TYR A 342 9.38 -3.42 1.47
C TYR A 342 9.11 -4.88 1.13
N GLY A 343 7.86 -5.31 1.18
CA GLY A 343 7.44 -6.61 0.69
C GLY A 343 7.63 -6.74 -0.81
N GLN A 344 7.32 -5.71 -1.59
CA GLN A 344 7.58 -5.72 -3.04
C GLN A 344 9.08 -5.74 -3.36
N VAL A 345 9.91 -5.03 -2.58
CA VAL A 345 11.37 -5.10 -2.73
C VAL A 345 11.87 -6.51 -2.47
N PHE A 346 11.44 -7.12 -1.38
CA PHE A 346 11.79 -8.52 -1.07
C PHE A 346 11.30 -9.48 -2.15
N ASP A 347 10.07 -9.35 -2.63
CA ASP A 347 9.51 -10.19 -3.71
C ASP A 347 10.33 -10.06 -5.01
N ARG A 348 10.79 -8.86 -5.37
CA ARG A 348 11.66 -8.64 -6.53
C ARG A 348 13.02 -9.32 -6.35
N LEU A 349 13.62 -9.19 -5.16
CA LEU A 349 14.88 -9.87 -4.84
C LEU A 349 14.72 -11.39 -4.88
N VAL A 350 13.65 -11.95 -4.29
CA VAL A 350 13.34 -13.39 -4.37
C VAL A 350 13.19 -13.84 -5.81
N LYS A 351 12.45 -13.08 -6.63
CA LYS A 351 12.26 -13.39 -8.06
C LYS A 351 13.58 -13.43 -8.81
N ARG A 352 14.52 -12.51 -8.53
CA ARG A 352 15.82 -12.46 -9.21
C ARG A 352 16.81 -13.47 -8.64
N TYR A 353 16.78 -13.71 -7.35
CA TYR A 353 17.58 -14.74 -6.69
C TYR A 353 17.20 -16.14 -7.17
N ALA A 354 15.93 -16.36 -7.51
CA ALA A 354 15.37 -17.60 -8.03
C ALA A 354 15.78 -18.82 -7.18
N PRO A 355 15.38 -18.88 -5.88
CA PRO A 355 15.73 -20.03 -5.03
C PRO A 355 15.05 -21.29 -5.58
N ALA A 356 15.83 -22.35 -5.82
CA ALA A 356 15.35 -23.62 -6.35
C ALA A 356 14.88 -24.56 -5.23
N THR A 357 15.37 -24.37 -4.00
CA THR A 357 15.07 -25.21 -2.83
C THR A 357 14.61 -24.39 -1.64
N ASP A 358 13.93 -25.04 -0.69
CA ASP A 358 13.55 -24.43 0.58
C ASP A 358 14.78 -23.93 1.38
N ALA A 359 15.92 -24.64 1.27
CA ALA A 359 17.16 -24.23 1.92
C ALA A 359 17.72 -22.90 1.35
N GLU A 360 17.73 -22.74 0.04
CA GLU A 360 18.13 -21.48 -0.61
C GLU A 360 17.18 -20.33 -0.28
N TRP A 361 15.89 -20.61 -0.17
CA TRP A 361 14.90 -19.62 0.22
C TRP A 361 15.11 -19.17 1.67
N LEU A 362 15.37 -20.12 2.58
CA LEU A 362 15.67 -19.81 3.98
C LEU A 362 17.01 -19.06 4.16
N ASP A 363 18.04 -19.36 3.34
CA ASP A 363 19.30 -18.59 3.33
C ASP A 363 19.05 -17.13 2.95
N LEU A 364 18.29 -16.90 1.89
CA LEU A 364 17.93 -15.54 1.46
C LEU A 364 17.13 -14.80 2.54
N LEU A 365 16.17 -15.49 3.17
CA LEU A 365 15.35 -14.92 4.24
C LEU A 365 16.20 -14.57 5.47
N ASP A 366 17.07 -15.48 5.93
CA ASP A 366 17.94 -15.25 7.09
C ASP A 366 18.83 -14.02 6.85
N ARG A 367 19.43 -13.91 5.67
CA ARG A 367 20.21 -12.75 5.27
C ARG A 367 19.39 -11.47 5.29
N TRP A 368 18.20 -11.49 4.68
CA TRP A 368 17.30 -10.33 4.70
C TRP A 368 16.95 -9.92 6.12
N LEU A 369 16.45 -10.84 6.93
CA LEU A 369 16.03 -10.55 8.31
C LEU A 369 17.20 -10.13 9.19
N SER A 370 18.38 -10.74 9.02
CA SER A 370 19.61 -10.36 9.74
C SER A 370 20.07 -8.95 9.43
N THR A 371 19.98 -8.52 8.18
CA THR A 371 20.37 -7.18 7.73
C THR A 371 19.33 -6.11 8.06
N GLN A 372 18.03 -6.49 8.07
CA GLN A 372 16.92 -5.60 8.36
C GLN A 372 16.50 -5.60 9.83
N TRP A 373 17.28 -6.22 10.71
CA TRP A 373 16.92 -6.41 12.13
C TRP A 373 16.53 -5.11 12.83
N GLU A 374 17.24 -4.03 12.58
CA GLU A 374 17.00 -2.71 13.18
C GLU A 374 15.97 -1.87 12.43
N THR A 375 15.59 -2.30 11.22
CA THR A 375 14.65 -1.57 10.36
C THR A 375 13.26 -2.19 10.43
N ARG A 376 12.44 -1.66 11.33
CA ARG A 376 11.16 -2.26 11.73
C ARG A 376 10.23 -2.63 10.58
N GLN A 377 10.09 -1.77 9.59
CA GLN A 377 9.13 -2.01 8.48
C GLN A 377 9.67 -3.05 7.50
N SER A 378 10.93 -2.94 7.09
CA SER A 378 11.59 -3.91 6.20
C SER A 378 11.63 -5.31 6.83
N PHE A 379 11.94 -5.40 8.13
CA PHE A 379 11.92 -6.64 8.88
C PHE A 379 10.53 -7.27 8.89
N ARG A 380 9.49 -6.48 9.22
CA ARG A 380 8.10 -6.97 9.20
C ARG A 380 7.63 -7.40 7.82
N ALA A 381 8.03 -6.68 6.77
CA ALA A 381 7.68 -7.06 5.41
C ALA A 381 8.31 -8.41 5.02
N GLY A 382 9.58 -8.64 5.39
CA GLY A 382 10.24 -9.94 5.22
C GLY A 382 9.54 -11.06 5.99
N LEU A 383 9.20 -10.81 7.27
CA LEU A 383 8.43 -11.77 8.08
C LEU A 383 7.08 -12.12 7.45
N ALA A 384 6.33 -11.14 6.96
CA ALA A 384 5.03 -11.37 6.34
C ALA A 384 5.14 -12.25 5.08
N ARG A 385 6.16 -12.03 4.24
CA ARG A 385 6.41 -12.85 3.05
C ARG A 385 6.86 -14.27 3.42
N ALA A 386 7.74 -14.37 4.42
CA ALA A 386 8.19 -15.64 4.95
C ALA A 386 7.04 -16.46 5.56
N THR A 387 6.16 -15.80 6.28
CA THR A 387 4.95 -16.40 6.83
C THR A 387 4.04 -16.98 5.74
N THR A 388 3.85 -16.23 4.65
CA THR A 388 3.07 -16.72 3.51
C THR A 388 3.72 -17.93 2.84
N TRP A 389 5.04 -17.96 2.73
CA TRP A 389 5.76 -19.11 2.21
C TRP A 389 5.70 -20.32 3.15
N ALA A 390 5.92 -20.09 4.45
CA ALA A 390 5.92 -21.13 5.48
C ALA A 390 4.54 -21.77 5.67
N GLY A 391 3.47 -20.99 5.54
CA GLY A 391 2.09 -21.47 5.69
C GLY A 391 1.62 -22.43 4.61
N LYS A 392 2.45 -22.77 3.62
CA LYS A 392 2.10 -23.75 2.59
C LYS A 392 2.15 -25.20 3.07
N ASP A 393 3.00 -25.50 4.05
CA ASP A 393 3.04 -26.83 4.68
C ASP A 393 3.67 -26.78 6.08
N ALA A 394 3.38 -27.79 6.91
CA ALA A 394 3.86 -27.90 8.29
C ALA A 394 5.40 -27.99 8.41
N LYS A 395 6.08 -28.59 7.42
CA LYS A 395 7.55 -28.71 7.41
C LYS A 395 8.21 -27.34 7.25
N ARG A 396 7.73 -26.54 6.29
CA ARG A 396 8.21 -25.18 6.08
C ARG A 396 7.94 -24.28 7.28
N LEU A 397 6.78 -24.44 7.90
CA LEU A 397 6.42 -23.71 9.11
C LEU A 397 7.40 -24.00 10.24
N GLY A 398 7.69 -25.28 10.52
CA GLY A 398 8.67 -25.67 11.53
C GLY A 398 10.08 -25.17 11.23
N GLN A 399 10.52 -25.20 9.98
CA GLN A 399 11.82 -24.67 9.55
C GLN A 399 11.90 -23.15 9.74
N PHE A 400 10.85 -22.44 9.37
CA PHE A 400 10.75 -20.98 9.52
C PHE A 400 10.81 -20.55 10.99
N VAL A 401 10.02 -21.18 11.85
CA VAL A 401 10.02 -20.87 13.30
C VAL A 401 11.40 -21.07 13.90
N LYS A 402 12.07 -22.20 13.61
CA LYS A 402 13.44 -22.47 14.07
C LYS A 402 14.45 -21.44 13.57
N ALA A 403 14.32 -20.97 12.32
CA ALA A 403 15.18 -19.93 11.77
C ALA A 403 15.00 -18.60 12.51
N ILE A 404 13.76 -18.23 12.82
CA ILE A 404 13.46 -17.00 13.56
C ILE A 404 13.94 -17.09 15.01
N GLU A 405 13.72 -18.21 15.69
CA GLU A 405 14.25 -18.44 17.05
C GLU A 405 15.77 -18.29 17.10
N LYS A 406 16.48 -18.90 16.15
CA LYS A 406 17.93 -18.78 16.02
C LYS A 406 18.37 -17.32 15.80
N LEU A 407 17.65 -16.58 14.94
CA LEU A 407 17.91 -15.17 14.69
C LEU A 407 17.74 -14.34 15.98
N TYR A 408 16.64 -14.55 16.72
CA TYR A 408 16.39 -13.85 17.97
C TYR A 408 17.42 -14.22 19.05
N ALA A 409 17.80 -15.49 19.19
CA ALA A 409 18.84 -15.91 20.10
C ALA A 409 20.17 -15.18 19.82
N LYS A 410 20.50 -14.92 18.54
CA LYS A 410 21.71 -14.21 18.12
C LYS A 410 21.60 -12.69 18.32
N LYS A 411 20.46 -12.07 17.94
CA LYS A 411 20.29 -10.61 17.85
C LYS A 411 19.70 -9.97 19.10
N ALA A 412 18.92 -10.71 19.87
CA ALA A 412 18.25 -10.26 21.09
C ALA A 412 18.20 -11.37 22.14
N PRO A 413 19.34 -11.77 22.72
CA PRO A 413 19.39 -12.84 23.71
C PRO A 413 18.39 -12.60 24.87
N GLY A 414 17.64 -13.64 25.24
CA GLY A 414 16.65 -13.56 26.33
C GLY A 414 15.32 -12.92 25.98
N LYS A 415 15.13 -12.43 24.73
CA LYS A 415 13.83 -11.93 24.28
C LYS A 415 13.09 -12.98 23.46
N PRO A 416 11.77 -13.14 23.68
CA PRO A 416 10.97 -14.06 22.87
C PRO A 416 10.91 -13.58 21.41
N ALA A 417 10.86 -14.53 20.48
CA ALA A 417 10.68 -14.22 19.07
C ALA A 417 9.30 -13.61 18.82
N VAL A 418 9.25 -12.53 18.02
CA VAL A 418 8.00 -11.91 17.60
C VAL A 418 7.65 -12.43 16.20
N LEU A 419 6.57 -13.19 16.12
CA LEU A 419 6.08 -13.83 14.91
C LEU A 419 4.72 -13.27 14.50
N ASP A 420 4.44 -13.27 13.19
CA ASP A 420 3.11 -12.96 12.66
C ASP A 420 2.22 -14.21 12.69
N TRP A 421 1.82 -14.62 13.90
CA TRP A 421 0.96 -15.79 14.11
C TRP A 421 -0.35 -15.72 13.34
N ARG A 422 -0.93 -14.52 13.23
CA ARG A 422 -2.15 -14.31 12.47
C ARG A 422 -1.98 -14.63 10.98
N GLY A 423 -0.90 -14.14 10.38
CA GLY A 423 -0.56 -14.44 9.00
C GLY A 423 -0.27 -15.93 8.78
N MET A 424 0.42 -16.57 9.73
CA MET A 424 0.73 -18.01 9.67
C MET A 424 -0.54 -18.86 9.68
N VAL A 425 -1.44 -18.62 10.63
CA VAL A 425 -2.71 -19.35 10.73
C VAL A 425 -3.61 -19.06 9.52
N ALA A 426 -3.68 -17.81 9.06
CA ALA A 426 -4.45 -17.45 7.88
C ALA A 426 -3.93 -18.11 6.60
N SER A 427 -2.61 -18.29 6.45
CA SER A 427 -2.01 -19.00 5.32
C SER A 427 -2.37 -20.49 5.32
N THR A 428 -2.25 -21.17 6.46
CA THR A 428 -2.62 -22.60 6.56
C THR A 428 -4.11 -22.83 6.31
N LEU A 429 -4.97 -21.91 6.78
CA LEU A 429 -6.41 -21.95 6.50
C LEU A 429 -6.71 -21.79 5.00
N LYS A 430 -6.01 -20.87 4.33
CA LYS A 430 -6.19 -20.63 2.90
C LYS A 430 -5.81 -21.84 2.05
N GLU A 431 -4.74 -22.52 2.41
CA GLU A 431 -4.27 -23.74 1.72
C GLU A 431 -5.08 -24.99 2.12
N GLY A 432 -5.93 -24.91 3.15
CA GLY A 432 -6.66 -26.06 3.67
C GLY A 432 -5.77 -27.07 4.39
N ASP A 433 -4.59 -26.66 4.80
CA ASP A 433 -3.60 -27.53 5.47
C ASP A 433 -3.91 -27.69 6.95
N LEU A 434 -4.61 -28.77 7.30
CA LEU A 434 -4.95 -29.09 8.69
C LEU A 434 -3.72 -29.33 9.57
N ALA A 435 -2.68 -29.98 9.05
CA ALA A 435 -1.46 -30.24 9.81
C ALA A 435 -0.68 -28.95 10.10
N GLY A 436 -0.52 -28.09 9.08
CA GLY A 436 0.08 -26.78 9.23
C GLY A 436 -0.71 -25.86 10.15
N PHE A 437 -2.05 -25.90 10.08
CA PHE A 437 -2.92 -25.15 11.00
C PHE A 437 -2.68 -25.55 12.46
N ARG A 438 -2.69 -26.86 12.77
CA ARG A 438 -2.45 -27.37 14.12
C ARG A 438 -1.07 -27.00 14.62
N GLU A 439 -0.04 -27.14 13.79
CA GLU A 439 1.33 -26.77 14.17
C GLU A 439 1.46 -25.27 14.42
N ALA A 440 0.84 -24.41 13.60
CA ALA A 440 0.81 -22.97 13.83
C ALA A 440 0.14 -22.60 15.16
N VAL A 441 -0.97 -23.25 15.49
CA VAL A 441 -1.68 -23.05 16.77
C VAL A 441 -0.86 -23.59 17.94
N ARG A 442 -0.28 -24.77 17.83
CA ARG A 442 0.59 -25.36 18.87
C ARG A 442 1.77 -24.44 19.20
N LEU A 443 2.43 -23.93 18.17
CA LEU A 443 3.54 -22.98 18.32
C LEU A 443 3.06 -21.66 18.94
N HIS A 444 1.97 -21.10 18.46
CA HIS A 444 1.39 -19.92 19.06
C HIS A 444 1.13 -20.10 20.55
N ASP A 445 0.50 -21.20 20.96
CA ASP A 445 0.16 -21.46 22.36
C ASP A 445 1.38 -21.71 23.25
N SER A 446 2.50 -22.16 22.69
CA SER A 446 3.77 -22.24 23.41
C SER A 446 4.38 -20.86 23.72
N PHE A 447 4.19 -19.86 22.85
CA PHE A 447 4.68 -18.49 23.01
C PHE A 447 3.68 -17.57 23.73
N VAL A 448 2.39 -17.82 23.54
CA VAL A 448 1.28 -17.04 24.10
C VAL A 448 0.31 -18.01 24.77
N PRO A 449 0.68 -18.58 25.93
CA PRO A 449 -0.18 -19.55 26.59
C PRO A 449 -1.56 -18.98 26.88
N PRO A 450 -2.64 -19.69 26.54
CA PRO A 450 -4.00 -19.24 26.78
C PRO A 450 -4.25 -19.11 28.30
N LYS A 451 -4.86 -18.01 28.67
CA LYS A 451 -5.45 -17.88 30.02
C LYS A 451 -6.71 -18.75 30.04
N ALA A 452 -6.61 -19.90 30.66
CA ALA A 452 -7.73 -20.82 30.78
C ALA A 452 -8.41 -20.69 32.15
N PRO A 453 -9.68 -20.29 32.23
CA PRO A 453 -10.48 -20.65 33.41
C PRO A 453 -11.83 -21.29 33.12
N GLU A 454 -12.52 -21.03 32.03
CA GLU A 454 -13.76 -21.72 31.71
C GLU A 454 -13.51 -22.92 30.80
N VAL A 455 -14.10 -24.05 31.17
CA VAL A 455 -13.96 -25.31 30.45
C VAL A 455 -15.35 -25.84 30.13
N TYR A 456 -15.65 -26.04 28.85
CA TYR A 456 -16.88 -26.67 28.43
C TYR A 456 -16.89 -28.17 28.75
N PRO A 457 -18.07 -28.84 28.84
CA PRO A 457 -18.16 -30.27 29.11
C PRO A 457 -17.32 -31.11 28.16
N ALA A 458 -16.64 -32.16 28.67
CA ALA A 458 -15.79 -33.02 27.86
C ALA A 458 -16.60 -34.06 27.09
N ASN A 459 -17.69 -34.56 27.68
CA ASN A 459 -18.50 -35.66 27.19
C ASN A 459 -19.98 -35.24 27.16
N ASP A 460 -20.34 -34.33 26.27
CA ASP A 460 -21.72 -33.97 26.04
C ASP A 460 -22.32 -34.91 24.95
N PHE A 461 -23.61 -35.09 24.93
CA PHE A 461 -24.32 -35.94 23.96
C PHE A 461 -23.80 -37.42 23.92
N GLY A 462 -23.19 -37.89 24.96
CA GLY A 462 -22.66 -39.27 25.03
C GLY A 462 -21.36 -39.48 24.22
N GLY A 463 -20.72 -38.42 23.75
CA GLY A 463 -19.51 -38.48 22.94
C GLY A 463 -18.37 -37.59 23.47
N GLU A 464 -17.18 -37.80 22.94
CA GLU A 464 -16.05 -36.90 23.16
C GLU A 464 -16.07 -35.68 22.24
N ILE A 465 -15.25 -34.66 22.54
CA ILE A 465 -15.14 -33.47 21.67
C ILE A 465 -14.29 -33.84 20.45
N LEU A 466 -14.92 -34.01 19.31
CA LEU A 466 -14.28 -34.33 18.03
C LEU A 466 -13.63 -33.11 17.39
N SER A 467 -14.16 -31.91 17.65
CA SER A 467 -13.65 -30.66 17.09
C SER A 467 -12.31 -30.23 17.69
N HIS A 468 -11.94 -30.75 18.86
CA HIS A 468 -10.60 -30.59 19.41
C HIS A 468 -9.56 -31.10 18.42
N ASN A 469 -8.54 -30.34 18.08
CA ASN A 469 -7.60 -30.60 16.99
C ASN A 469 -8.18 -30.54 15.56
N GLY A 470 -9.40 -30.08 15.41
CA GLY A 470 -9.99 -29.74 14.11
C GLY A 470 -9.50 -28.41 13.56
N MET A 471 -10.08 -27.99 12.46
CA MET A 471 -9.83 -26.69 11.83
C MET A 471 -11.16 -25.97 11.65
N LEU A 472 -11.21 -24.67 12.04
CA LEU A 472 -12.34 -23.79 11.78
C LEU A 472 -12.08 -22.96 10.51
N THR A 473 -13.02 -22.98 9.58
CA THR A 473 -13.05 -22.09 8.41
C THR A 473 -14.35 -21.30 8.37
N LEU A 474 -14.29 -20.07 7.87
CA LEU A 474 -15.42 -19.18 7.76
C LEU A 474 -15.73 -18.87 6.30
N SER A 475 -16.98 -18.60 5.95
CA SER A 475 -17.37 -18.15 4.60
C SER A 475 -16.61 -16.88 4.19
N SER A 476 -16.36 -16.01 5.15
CA SER A 476 -15.53 -14.82 5.01
C SER A 476 -14.98 -14.39 6.37
N SER A 477 -14.00 -13.50 6.41
CA SER A 477 -13.38 -13.01 7.63
C SER A 477 -13.56 -11.50 7.75
N HIS A 478 -14.14 -11.03 8.84
CA HIS A 478 -14.25 -9.61 9.14
C HIS A 478 -12.98 -9.13 9.88
N GLY A 479 -11.92 -8.84 9.13
CA GLY A 479 -10.55 -8.62 9.59
C GLY A 479 -10.31 -7.83 10.88
N LYS A 480 -11.32 -7.15 11.43
CA LYS A 480 -11.27 -6.45 12.72
C LYS A 480 -11.55 -7.36 13.91
N TYR A 481 -12.44 -8.34 13.74
CA TYR A 481 -12.92 -9.22 14.81
C TYR A 481 -12.37 -10.63 14.70
N ASP A 482 -11.61 -10.87 13.65
CA ASP A 482 -11.13 -12.17 13.26
C ASP A 482 -9.64 -12.28 13.56
N ALA A 483 -9.31 -13.14 14.50
CA ALA A 483 -7.95 -13.46 14.86
C ALA A 483 -7.75 -14.97 14.59
N PRO A 484 -7.21 -15.35 13.40
CA PRO A 484 -7.08 -16.75 13.00
C PRO A 484 -6.34 -17.63 14.02
N GLU A 485 -5.41 -17.04 14.79
CA GLU A 485 -4.72 -17.71 15.89
C GLU A 485 -5.66 -18.19 17.01
N ASN A 486 -6.86 -17.62 17.09
CA ASN A 486 -7.87 -18.04 18.06
C ASN A 486 -8.85 -19.09 17.50
N TYR A 487 -8.76 -19.45 16.22
CA TYR A 487 -9.74 -20.36 15.60
C TYR A 487 -9.81 -21.72 16.29
N ALA A 488 -8.67 -22.28 16.71
CA ALA A 488 -8.65 -23.51 17.49
C ALA A 488 -9.43 -23.38 18.81
N ARG A 489 -9.36 -22.20 19.45
CA ARG A 489 -10.06 -21.95 20.72
C ARG A 489 -11.56 -21.81 20.57
N PHE A 490 -12.05 -21.50 19.37
CA PHE A 490 -13.49 -21.46 19.09
C PHE A 490 -14.11 -22.86 18.92
N ILE A 491 -13.28 -23.90 18.76
CA ILE A 491 -13.72 -25.28 18.52
C ILE A 491 -13.13 -26.28 19.53
N ASP A 492 -12.36 -25.82 20.51
CA ASP A 492 -11.85 -26.63 21.60
C ASP A 492 -12.65 -26.44 22.90
N ARG A 493 -12.26 -27.17 23.93
CA ARG A 493 -12.89 -27.19 25.25
C ARG A 493 -12.57 -25.95 26.08
N ALA A 494 -11.55 -25.22 25.78
CA ALA A 494 -11.09 -24.09 26.59
C ALA A 494 -12.05 -22.89 26.49
N GLY A 495 -12.28 -22.19 27.58
CA GLY A 495 -13.04 -20.94 27.61
C GLY A 495 -12.32 -19.81 26.92
N LEU A 496 -13.08 -18.78 26.52
CA LEU A 496 -12.58 -17.59 25.80
C LEU A 496 -12.29 -16.40 26.72
N ASN A 497 -12.34 -16.56 28.05
CA ASN A 497 -12.13 -15.50 29.00
C ASN A 497 -10.75 -14.85 28.84
N GLY A 498 -10.74 -13.54 28.58
CA GLY A 498 -9.51 -12.78 28.34
C GLY A 498 -8.93 -12.88 26.94
N VAL A 499 -9.48 -13.71 26.07
CA VAL A 499 -9.11 -13.78 24.65
C VAL A 499 -9.84 -12.69 23.86
N LYS A 500 -9.13 -11.96 23.04
CA LYS A 500 -9.73 -10.97 22.12
C LYS A 500 -9.39 -11.35 20.67
N PRO A 501 -10.39 -11.42 19.80
CA PRO A 501 -11.84 -11.26 20.03
C PRO A 501 -12.45 -12.44 20.78
N ALA A 502 -13.52 -12.18 21.56
CA ALA A 502 -14.24 -13.23 22.28
C ALA A 502 -15.24 -14.00 21.40
N ARG A 503 -15.26 -13.77 20.12
CA ARG A 503 -16.13 -14.38 19.12
C ARG A 503 -15.45 -14.33 17.75
N PHE A 504 -15.79 -15.24 16.85
CA PHE A 504 -15.48 -15.09 15.43
C PHE A 504 -16.59 -14.34 14.71
N HIS A 505 -16.27 -13.78 13.54
CA HIS A 505 -17.18 -12.89 12.84
C HIS A 505 -16.94 -12.94 11.33
N THR A 506 -17.96 -13.33 10.55
CA THR A 506 -17.90 -13.22 9.09
C THR A 506 -18.18 -11.79 8.63
N ASN A 507 -17.93 -11.47 7.37
CA ASN A 507 -18.51 -10.27 6.78
C ASN A 507 -20.04 -10.41 6.72
N ALA A 508 -20.73 -9.30 6.48
CA ALA A 508 -22.16 -9.35 6.18
C ALA A 508 -22.38 -9.98 4.81
N GLU A 509 -23.09 -11.10 4.75
CA GLU A 509 -23.36 -11.89 3.54
C GLU A 509 -24.72 -12.56 3.62
N LYS A 510 -25.25 -13.01 2.47
CA LYS A 510 -26.55 -13.67 2.39
C LYS A 510 -26.54 -15.07 3.02
N VAL A 511 -25.41 -15.76 2.96
CA VAL A 511 -25.23 -17.14 3.44
C VAL A 511 -23.95 -17.24 4.27
N PRO A 512 -23.90 -16.62 5.45
CA PRO A 512 -22.71 -16.72 6.31
C PRO A 512 -22.66 -18.09 6.99
N TRP A 513 -21.45 -18.67 7.03
CA TRP A 513 -21.24 -19.98 7.67
C TRP A 513 -19.86 -20.09 8.33
N ALA A 514 -19.76 -21.03 9.27
CA ALA A 514 -18.54 -21.51 9.88
C ALA A 514 -18.49 -23.04 9.76
N THR A 515 -17.40 -23.59 9.26
CA THR A 515 -17.21 -25.04 9.07
C THR A 515 -16.10 -25.55 9.97
N VAL A 516 -16.41 -26.55 10.78
CA VAL A 516 -15.45 -27.33 11.55
C VAL A 516 -15.03 -28.53 10.71
N THR A 517 -13.76 -28.60 10.34
CA THR A 517 -13.14 -29.78 9.72
C THR A 517 -12.61 -30.68 10.83
N LEU A 518 -13.14 -31.89 10.94
CA LEU A 518 -12.66 -32.89 11.88
C LEU A 518 -11.36 -33.53 11.39
N PRO A 519 -10.53 -34.08 12.30
CA PRO A 519 -9.30 -34.76 11.91
C PRO A 519 -9.50 -35.95 10.96
N GLY A 520 -10.62 -36.63 11.07
CA GLY A 520 -10.99 -37.80 10.27
C GLY A 520 -12.50 -38.00 10.22
N ASP A 521 -12.95 -39.12 9.66
CA ASP A 521 -14.32 -39.56 9.69
C ASP A 521 -14.79 -39.87 11.12
N ALA A 522 -16.00 -39.51 11.47
CA ALA A 522 -16.55 -39.68 12.80
C ALA A 522 -18.07 -39.89 12.81
N GLU A 523 -18.55 -40.59 13.82
CA GLU A 523 -19.94 -40.56 14.25
C GLU A 523 -20.18 -39.27 15.02
N VAL A 524 -21.06 -38.38 14.56
CA VAL A 524 -21.41 -37.14 15.25
C VAL A 524 -22.70 -37.32 16.04
N THR A 525 -22.61 -37.20 17.37
CA THR A 525 -23.73 -37.37 18.29
C THR A 525 -24.35 -36.05 18.74
N GLY A 526 -23.64 -34.93 18.52
CA GLY A 526 -24.21 -33.62 18.83
C GLY A 526 -23.29 -32.46 18.52
N VAL A 527 -23.90 -31.29 18.51
CA VAL A 527 -23.20 -30.00 18.36
C VAL A 527 -23.65 -29.03 19.45
N PHE A 528 -22.68 -28.45 20.14
CA PHE A 528 -22.91 -27.36 21.05
C PHE A 528 -22.50 -26.05 20.37
N ILE A 529 -23.39 -25.04 20.41
CA ILE A 529 -23.17 -23.73 19.82
C ILE A 529 -23.36 -22.67 20.91
N ASP A 530 -22.32 -21.88 21.19
CA ASP A 530 -22.41 -20.70 22.06
C ASP A 530 -22.65 -19.48 21.18
N ASN A 531 -23.89 -18.98 21.22
CA ASN A 531 -24.30 -17.77 20.52
C ASN A 531 -23.92 -16.56 21.36
N ASP A 532 -23.47 -15.49 20.73
CA ASP A 532 -23.05 -14.28 21.43
C ASP A 532 -24.25 -13.63 22.17
N ASN A 533 -24.07 -13.34 23.47
CA ASN A 533 -25.11 -12.73 24.31
C ASN A 533 -25.44 -11.26 23.97
N GLY A 534 -24.88 -10.72 22.91
CA GLY A 534 -25.08 -9.33 22.54
C GLY A 534 -26.47 -9.05 21.96
N LYS A 535 -26.78 -7.78 21.76
CA LYS A 535 -28.01 -7.31 21.05
C LYS A 535 -28.19 -7.92 19.66
N GLU A 536 -27.15 -8.56 19.14
CA GLU A 536 -27.07 -9.09 17.78
C GLU A 536 -27.34 -10.60 17.68
N SER A 537 -27.57 -11.27 18.83
CA SER A 537 -27.85 -12.72 18.83
C SER A 537 -29.11 -13.10 18.03
N ALA A 538 -30.11 -12.22 17.99
CA ALA A 538 -31.32 -12.40 17.21
C ALA A 538 -31.08 -12.41 15.68
N SER A 539 -30.00 -11.79 15.20
CA SER A 539 -29.67 -11.77 13.78
C SER A 539 -29.06 -13.09 13.28
N GLN A 540 -28.75 -14.02 14.20
CA GLN A 540 -28.12 -15.31 13.85
C GLN A 540 -29.13 -16.36 13.40
N VAL A 541 -30.42 -16.14 13.60
CA VAL A 541 -31.47 -17.10 13.16
C VAL A 541 -32.08 -16.71 11.80
N PRO A 542 -32.54 -17.66 10.98
CA PRO A 542 -32.56 -19.12 11.22
C PRO A 542 -31.14 -19.71 11.25
N LEU A 543 -30.81 -20.43 12.33
CA LEU A 543 -29.54 -21.11 12.47
C LEU A 543 -29.66 -22.56 12.04
N VAL A 544 -28.72 -23.03 11.25
CA VAL A 544 -28.74 -24.36 10.62
C VAL A 544 -27.42 -25.07 10.86
N VAL A 545 -27.50 -26.41 11.03
CA VAL A 545 -26.33 -27.28 11.07
C VAL A 545 -26.39 -28.23 9.89
N TRP A 546 -25.29 -28.32 9.17
CA TRP A 546 -25.10 -29.30 8.08
C TRP A 546 -23.89 -30.16 8.38
N THR A 547 -23.90 -31.38 7.82
CA THR A 547 -22.77 -32.30 7.84
C THR A 547 -22.35 -32.69 6.42
N SER A 548 -21.10 -33.11 6.26
CA SER A 548 -20.56 -33.55 4.98
C SER A 548 -19.35 -34.47 5.19
N MET A 549 -19.12 -35.39 4.24
CA MET A 549 -17.90 -36.21 4.16
C MET A 549 -16.85 -35.61 3.22
N ASP A 550 -17.27 -34.90 2.18
CA ASP A 550 -16.41 -34.39 1.12
C ASP A 550 -16.19 -32.85 1.16
N GLY A 551 -16.91 -32.16 2.05
CA GLY A 551 -16.92 -30.70 2.15
C GLY A 551 -17.64 -29.98 1.00
N LYS A 552 -18.25 -30.72 0.07
CA LYS A 552 -18.96 -30.21 -1.12
C LYS A 552 -20.45 -30.50 -1.05
N THR A 553 -20.81 -31.74 -0.76
CA THR A 553 -22.20 -32.18 -0.62
C THR A 553 -22.60 -32.05 0.84
N TRP A 554 -23.65 -31.29 1.12
CA TRP A 554 -24.07 -30.94 2.47
C TRP A 554 -25.47 -31.48 2.77
N THR A 555 -25.60 -32.19 3.89
CA THR A 555 -26.87 -32.66 4.43
C THR A 555 -27.25 -31.79 5.61
N GLN A 556 -28.42 -31.16 5.56
CA GLN A 556 -28.97 -30.43 6.69
C GLN A 556 -29.45 -31.40 7.74
N VAL A 557 -28.95 -31.27 8.97
CA VAL A 557 -29.25 -32.18 10.09
C VAL A 557 -30.03 -31.49 11.21
N TRP A 558 -30.03 -30.18 11.25
CA TRP A 558 -30.77 -29.42 12.24
C TRP A 558 -31.04 -27.98 11.79
N ARG A 559 -32.12 -27.37 12.30
CA ARG A 559 -32.51 -25.98 12.03
C ARG A 559 -33.35 -25.41 13.18
N THR A 560 -33.18 -24.11 13.47
CA THR A 560 -34.03 -23.38 14.41
C THR A 560 -34.24 -21.92 13.99
N ASP A 561 -35.43 -21.42 14.26
CA ASP A 561 -35.78 -19.99 14.14
C ASP A 561 -35.80 -19.29 15.51
N LYS A 562 -35.56 -20.03 16.61
CA LYS A 562 -35.56 -19.49 17.96
C LYS A 562 -34.17 -18.96 18.33
N THR A 563 -34.13 -17.74 18.85
CA THR A 563 -32.88 -17.15 19.37
C THR A 563 -32.66 -17.63 20.80
N GLU A 564 -31.52 -18.32 21.01
CA GLU A 564 -31.08 -18.79 22.31
C GLU A 564 -29.62 -18.36 22.57
N LYS A 565 -29.23 -18.31 23.84
CA LYS A 565 -27.85 -18.05 24.24
C LYS A 565 -26.91 -19.18 23.84
N THR A 566 -27.37 -20.40 24.00
CA THR A 566 -26.66 -21.61 23.65
C THR A 566 -27.61 -22.61 23.03
N TYR A 567 -27.13 -23.32 22.01
CA TYR A 567 -27.89 -24.40 21.40
C TYR A 567 -27.20 -25.72 21.70
N ARG A 568 -27.96 -26.67 22.26
CA ARG A 568 -27.57 -28.06 22.43
C ARG A 568 -28.28 -28.89 21.40
N VAL A 569 -27.60 -29.30 20.37
CA VAL A 569 -28.15 -29.93 19.19
C VAL A 569 -27.80 -31.41 19.21
N PRO A 570 -28.69 -32.33 19.70
CA PRO A 570 -28.45 -33.76 19.58
C PRO A 570 -28.57 -34.17 18.11
N LEU A 571 -27.66 -35.02 17.67
CA LEU A 571 -27.58 -35.51 16.30
C LEU A 571 -27.35 -37.03 16.29
N THR A 572 -27.65 -37.67 15.16
CA THR A 572 -27.29 -39.06 14.87
C THR A 572 -26.79 -39.11 13.44
N VAL A 573 -25.51 -38.87 13.26
CA VAL A 573 -24.83 -38.86 11.96
C VAL A 573 -23.71 -39.88 12.01
N ALA A 574 -23.82 -40.98 11.31
CA ALA A 574 -22.85 -42.09 11.38
C ALA A 574 -21.48 -41.71 10.83
N HIS A 575 -21.44 -40.90 9.77
CA HIS A 575 -20.23 -40.51 9.09
C HIS A 575 -20.21 -39.00 8.77
N ALA A 576 -19.29 -38.27 9.34
CA ALA A 576 -19.04 -36.87 9.01
C ALA A 576 -17.56 -36.52 9.18
N LYS A 577 -17.04 -35.76 8.26
CA LYS A 577 -15.71 -35.13 8.35
C LYS A 577 -15.80 -33.61 8.49
N TYR A 578 -16.93 -33.04 8.05
CA TYR A 578 -17.17 -31.61 8.10
C TYR A 578 -18.52 -31.34 8.79
N VAL A 579 -18.53 -30.40 9.71
CA VAL A 579 -19.73 -29.88 10.37
C VAL A 579 -19.80 -28.37 10.15
N ARG A 580 -20.87 -27.92 9.51
CA ARG A 580 -21.09 -26.50 9.22
C ARG A 580 -22.23 -25.95 10.06
N VAL A 581 -22.01 -24.77 10.62
CA VAL A 581 -23.02 -23.97 11.31
C VAL A 581 -23.16 -22.65 10.57
N GLY A 582 -24.37 -22.23 10.25
CA GLY A 582 -24.58 -21.01 9.51
C GLY A 582 -26.04 -20.64 9.34
N ARG A 583 -26.31 -19.74 8.44
CA ARG A 583 -27.68 -19.32 8.09
C ARG A 583 -28.07 -19.82 6.72
N GLU A 584 -29.35 -20.10 6.52
CA GLU A 584 -29.90 -20.34 5.19
C GLU A 584 -29.77 -19.08 4.31
N ALA A 585 -29.82 -19.30 3.00
CA ALA A 585 -29.91 -18.21 2.03
C ALA A 585 -31.14 -17.34 2.33
N SER A 586 -30.92 -16.07 2.50
CA SER A 586 -31.98 -15.10 2.75
C SER A 586 -31.63 -13.75 2.11
N ASP A 587 -32.63 -12.88 1.96
CA ASP A 587 -32.40 -11.51 1.50
C ASP A 587 -31.67 -10.64 2.55
N ARG A 588 -31.56 -11.13 3.77
CA ARG A 588 -30.82 -10.44 4.84
C ARG A 588 -29.33 -10.64 4.64
N VAL A 589 -28.60 -9.55 4.55
CA VAL A 589 -27.14 -9.50 4.45
C VAL A 589 -26.59 -9.22 5.85
N GLU A 590 -26.34 -10.27 6.62
CA GLU A 590 -25.91 -10.17 8.02
C GLU A 590 -24.71 -11.08 8.28
N PRO A 591 -23.79 -10.73 9.19
CA PRO A 591 -22.69 -11.60 9.55
C PRO A 591 -23.11 -12.72 10.50
N LEU A 592 -22.39 -13.85 10.46
CA LEU A 592 -22.44 -14.87 11.49
C LEU A 592 -21.47 -14.51 12.63
N ARG A 593 -21.97 -14.52 13.87
CA ARG A 593 -21.20 -14.18 15.07
C ARG A 593 -21.46 -15.24 16.14
N LEU A 594 -20.47 -16.08 16.39
CA LEU A 594 -20.60 -17.13 17.42
C LEU A 594 -19.34 -17.13 18.30
N ARG A 595 -19.51 -17.56 19.55
CA ARG A 595 -18.41 -17.68 20.52
C ARG A 595 -17.75 -19.05 20.47
N LYS A 596 -18.53 -20.12 20.23
CA LYS A 596 -18.02 -21.48 20.25
C LYS A 596 -18.87 -22.40 19.37
N ILE A 597 -18.21 -23.38 18.75
CA ILE A 597 -18.83 -24.53 18.11
C ILE A 597 -18.05 -25.76 18.59
N LEU A 598 -18.69 -26.66 19.34
CA LEU A 598 -18.11 -27.93 19.72
C LEU A 598 -18.88 -29.07 19.05
N VAL A 599 -18.16 -30.00 18.43
CA VAL A 599 -18.71 -31.19 17.79
C VAL A 599 -18.36 -32.38 18.68
N TYR A 600 -19.38 -33.15 19.03
CA TYR A 600 -19.27 -34.33 19.89
C TYR A 600 -19.58 -35.60 19.12
N GLY A 601 -18.97 -36.72 19.53
CA GLY A 601 -19.22 -38.00 18.92
C GLY A 601 -18.15 -39.04 19.19
N LYS A 602 -18.02 -40.00 18.28
CA LYS A 602 -17.02 -41.09 18.36
C LYS A 602 -16.11 -41.07 17.15
N ARG A 603 -14.85 -41.27 17.35
CA ARG A 603 -13.84 -41.33 16.28
C ARG A 603 -13.90 -42.63 15.53
N HIS A 604 -13.67 -42.55 14.21
CA HIS A 604 -13.43 -43.70 13.34
C HIS A 604 -11.95 -43.78 12.90
N TRP A 605 -11.08 -42.90 13.42
CA TRP A 605 -9.66 -42.84 13.10
C TRP A 605 -8.79 -43.18 14.30
#